data_e2e2b57a12a01611ea2314c738191d2e
#
_entry.id   e2e2b57a12a01611ea2314c738191d2e
#
_cell.length_a   1.000
_cell.length_b   1.000
_cell.length_c   1.000
_cell.angle_alpha   90.00
_cell.angle_beta   90.00
_cell.angle_gamma   90.00
#
_symmetry.space_group_name_H-M   'P 1'
#
loop_
_entity.id
_entity.type
_entity.pdbx_description
1 polymer ?
#
loop_
_entity_poly.entity_id
_entity_poly.type
_entity_poly.pdbx_seq_one_letter_code
_entity_poly.pdbx_strand_id
1 'polypeptide(L)'
;MRKIKHTKNLSKWKAEGFSLIELIIIMTILGIMIAASTTRIKDITLNARISAAINQITTDIDQAKTISMGMRKQIRIVFDQNNETYTIYENGNLYNDFPGSNNGVVSLIDNNNSDVDITSVNFNGSNAITFTKWGNCLQSGTVVLNNTRQIHIKNLTGHWEIINS
;
A
#
# COMPACT_ATOMS: atom_id res chain seq x y z
N MET A 1 39.03 42.04 -61.53
CA MET A 1 38.74 41.53 -60.18
C MET A 1 37.35 42.04 -59.74
N ARG A 2 36.35 41.16 -59.75
CA ARG A 2 34.95 41.51 -59.36
C ARG A 2 34.73 41.00 -57.92
N LYS A 3 34.50 41.91 -56.96
CA LYS A 3 34.15 41.55 -55.57
C LYS A 3 32.66 41.27 -55.49
N ILE A 4 32.33 40.04 -55.15
CA ILE A 4 30.98 39.59 -54.85
C ILE A 4 30.67 39.97 -53.40
N LYS A 5 29.70 40.90 -53.18
CA LYS A 5 29.15 41.21 -51.86
C LYS A 5 28.07 40.19 -51.53
N HIS A 6 28.36 39.28 -50.59
CA HIS A 6 27.34 38.44 -49.95
C HIS A 6 26.57 39.29 -48.92
N THR A 7 25.36 39.70 -49.25
CA THR A 7 24.41 40.24 -48.27
C THR A 7 23.70 39.08 -47.57
N LYS A 8 24.06 38.82 -46.32
CA LYS A 8 23.33 37.92 -45.43
C LYS A 8 22.00 38.58 -45.06
N ASN A 9 20.89 38.11 -45.64
CA ASN A 9 19.56 38.44 -45.17
C ASN A 9 19.30 37.70 -43.85
N LEU A 10 19.51 38.36 -42.73
CA LEU A 10 19.07 37.90 -41.42
C LEU A 10 17.56 38.18 -41.32
N SER A 11 16.74 37.15 -41.50
CA SER A 11 15.31 37.21 -41.17
C SER A 11 15.18 37.55 -39.69
N LYS A 12 14.77 38.79 -39.39
CA LYS A 12 14.38 39.20 -38.03
C LYS A 12 13.13 38.39 -37.66
N TRP A 13 13.27 37.40 -36.78
CA TRP A 13 12.14 36.80 -36.11
C TRP A 13 11.48 37.87 -35.27
N LYS A 14 10.28 38.32 -35.66
CA LYS A 14 9.46 39.19 -34.82
C LYS A 14 9.01 38.35 -33.62
N ALA A 15 9.49 38.68 -32.44
CA ALA A 15 8.91 38.17 -31.20
C ALA A 15 7.56 38.88 -31.03
N GLU A 16 6.49 38.16 -31.40
CA GLU A 16 5.13 38.60 -31.12
C GLU A 16 4.88 38.29 -29.62
N GLY A 17 4.62 39.36 -28.84
CA GLY A 17 4.28 39.22 -27.42
C GLY A 17 2.87 38.63 -27.25
N PHE A 18 2.67 37.84 -26.20
CA PHE A 18 1.36 37.32 -25.85
C PHE A 18 0.37 38.43 -25.49
N SER A 19 -0.86 38.30 -26.00
CA SER A 19 -1.95 39.19 -25.61
C SER A 19 -2.38 38.87 -24.17
N LEU A 20 -2.80 39.90 -23.43
CA LEU A 20 -3.30 39.72 -22.05
C LEU A 20 -4.50 38.80 -21.99
N ILE A 21 -5.37 38.81 -23.02
CA ILE A 21 -6.51 37.93 -23.14
C ILE A 21 -6.09 36.45 -23.32
N GLU A 22 -5.03 36.20 -24.09
CA GLU A 22 -4.49 34.88 -24.34
C GLU A 22 -3.92 34.25 -23.03
N LEU A 23 -3.24 35.08 -22.21
CA LEU A 23 -2.75 34.66 -20.90
C LEU A 23 -3.91 34.24 -19.97
N ILE A 24 -5.00 35.03 -19.94
CA ILE A 24 -6.17 34.72 -19.10
C ILE A 24 -6.83 33.40 -19.55
N ILE A 25 -6.97 33.19 -20.87
CA ILE A 25 -7.56 31.96 -21.41
C ILE A 25 -6.69 30.74 -21.02
N ILE A 26 -5.36 30.84 -21.17
CA ILE A 26 -4.45 29.75 -20.80
C ILE A 26 -4.55 29.44 -19.30
N MET A 27 -4.55 30.48 -18.44
CA MET A 27 -4.67 30.28 -16.99
C MET A 27 -6.01 29.65 -16.59
N THR A 28 -7.11 30.02 -17.24
CA THR A 28 -8.42 29.42 -16.96
C THR A 28 -8.47 27.94 -17.36
N ILE A 29 -7.94 27.58 -18.53
CA ILE A 29 -7.88 26.19 -18.99
C ILE A 29 -6.99 25.35 -18.05
N LEU A 30 -5.80 25.86 -17.69
CA LEU A 30 -4.90 25.20 -16.76
C LEU A 30 -5.57 24.99 -15.37
N GLY A 31 -6.29 26.00 -14.87
CA GLY A 31 -7.02 25.92 -13.62
C GLY A 31 -8.05 24.78 -13.60
N ILE A 32 -8.83 24.64 -14.69
CA ILE A 32 -9.83 23.59 -14.85
C ILE A 32 -9.14 22.20 -14.93
N MET A 33 -8.06 22.09 -15.68
CA MET A 33 -7.30 20.83 -15.81
C MET A 33 -6.69 20.38 -14.47
N ILE A 34 -6.15 21.31 -13.69
CA ILE A 34 -5.59 21.01 -12.36
C ILE A 34 -6.70 20.53 -11.41
N ALA A 35 -7.84 21.21 -11.39
CA ALA A 35 -8.98 20.82 -10.55
C ALA A 35 -9.50 19.41 -10.87
N ALA A 36 -9.56 19.04 -12.15
CA ALA A 36 -9.98 17.71 -12.58
C ALA A 36 -8.96 16.59 -12.27
N SER A 37 -7.69 16.92 -12.14
CA SER A 37 -6.60 15.95 -11.91
C SER A 37 -6.50 15.51 -10.44
N THR A 38 -6.90 16.36 -9.50
CA THR A 38 -6.69 16.12 -8.05
C THR A 38 -7.50 14.95 -7.49
N THR A 39 -8.68 14.65 -8.03
CA THR A 39 -9.54 13.56 -7.58
C THR A 39 -8.97 12.20 -7.94
N ARG A 40 -8.42 12.03 -9.12
CA ARG A 40 -7.84 10.74 -9.58
C ARG A 40 -6.57 10.35 -8.84
N ILE A 41 -5.78 11.31 -8.39
CA ILE A 41 -4.53 11.05 -7.66
C ILE A 41 -4.81 10.42 -6.30
N LYS A 42 -5.87 10.84 -5.60
CA LYS A 42 -6.25 10.28 -4.29
C LYS A 42 -6.59 8.80 -4.38
N ASP A 43 -7.40 8.40 -5.37
CA ASP A 43 -7.82 7.01 -5.54
C ASP A 43 -6.64 6.08 -5.89
N ILE A 44 -5.71 6.55 -6.72
CA ILE A 44 -4.50 5.80 -7.08
C ILE A 44 -3.60 5.60 -5.86
N THR A 45 -3.42 6.64 -5.06
CA THR A 45 -2.59 6.59 -3.85
C THR A 45 -3.20 5.65 -2.80
N LEU A 46 -4.51 5.72 -2.57
CA LEU A 46 -5.21 4.84 -1.65
C LEU A 46 -5.08 3.36 -2.06
N ASN A 47 -5.34 3.05 -3.32
CA ASN A 47 -5.18 1.68 -3.84
C ASN A 47 -3.74 1.15 -3.72
N ALA A 48 -2.74 2.00 -3.94
CA ALA A 48 -1.34 1.64 -3.75
C ALA A 48 -1.02 1.33 -2.27
N ARG A 49 -1.56 2.10 -1.33
CA ARG A 49 -1.40 1.90 0.11
C ARG A 49 -2.07 0.62 0.60
N ILE A 50 -3.32 0.37 0.18
CA ILE A 50 -4.03 -0.88 0.49
C ILE A 50 -3.24 -2.08 -0.05
N SER A 51 -2.73 -1.98 -1.28
CA SER A 51 -1.91 -3.05 -1.86
C SER A 51 -0.60 -3.28 -1.09
N ALA A 52 0.05 -2.22 -0.62
CA ALA A 52 1.25 -2.32 0.22
C ALA A 52 0.94 -3.00 1.56
N ALA A 53 -0.17 -2.63 2.22
CA ALA A 53 -0.62 -3.26 3.47
C ALA A 53 -0.95 -4.74 3.28
N ILE A 54 -1.62 -5.10 2.19
CA ILE A 54 -1.90 -6.50 1.84
C ILE A 54 -0.59 -7.28 1.68
N ASN A 55 0.35 -6.75 0.92
CA ASN A 55 1.66 -7.38 0.71
C ASN A 55 2.42 -7.56 2.04
N GLN A 56 2.35 -6.57 2.93
CA GLN A 56 2.95 -6.66 4.25
C GLN A 56 2.30 -7.78 5.08
N ILE A 57 0.97 -7.78 5.22
CA ILE A 57 0.24 -8.81 5.98
C ILE A 57 0.54 -10.21 5.43
N THR A 58 0.49 -10.40 4.12
CA THR A 58 0.72 -11.70 3.49
C THR A 58 2.17 -12.17 3.65
N THR A 59 3.12 -11.26 3.53
CA THR A 59 4.54 -11.55 3.79
C THR A 59 4.77 -11.96 5.24
N ASP A 60 4.16 -11.25 6.19
CA ASP A 60 4.31 -11.53 7.62
C ASP A 60 3.61 -12.84 8.01
N ILE A 61 2.50 -13.20 7.36
CA ILE A 61 1.85 -14.52 7.51
C ILE A 61 2.80 -15.64 7.04
N ASP A 62 3.42 -15.50 5.87
CA ASP A 62 4.37 -16.50 5.35
C ASP A 62 5.63 -16.58 6.22
N GLN A 63 6.09 -15.43 6.73
CA GLN A 63 7.21 -15.36 7.64
C GLN A 63 6.91 -16.00 9.00
N ALA A 64 5.75 -15.72 9.60
CA ALA A 64 5.29 -16.36 10.83
C ALA A 64 5.19 -17.87 10.70
N LYS A 65 4.67 -18.35 9.57
CA LYS A 65 4.64 -19.79 9.23
C LYS A 65 6.07 -20.36 9.16
N THR A 66 6.98 -19.70 8.46
CA THR A 66 8.37 -20.14 8.30
C THR A 66 9.10 -20.17 9.64
N ILE A 67 8.93 -19.12 10.45
CA ILE A 67 9.51 -19.03 11.81
C ILE A 67 8.95 -20.16 12.68
N SER A 68 7.63 -20.44 12.62
CA SER A 68 7.03 -21.50 13.43
C SER A 68 7.66 -22.86 13.16
N MET A 69 7.97 -23.17 11.89
CA MET A 69 8.65 -24.40 11.49
C MET A 69 10.13 -24.41 11.90
N GLY A 70 10.82 -23.30 11.67
CA GLY A 70 12.25 -23.17 11.94
C GLY A 70 12.56 -23.26 13.44
N MET A 71 11.79 -22.56 14.25
CA MET A 71 11.97 -22.55 15.72
C MET A 71 11.23 -23.72 16.42
N ARG A 72 10.37 -24.45 15.71
CA ARG A 72 9.46 -25.48 16.26
C ARG A 72 8.60 -24.96 17.40
N LYS A 73 8.11 -23.72 17.26
CA LYS A 73 7.27 -23.05 18.23
C LYS A 73 5.96 -22.59 17.60
N GLN A 74 4.93 -22.47 18.43
CA GLN A 74 3.68 -21.90 17.95
C GLN A 74 3.83 -20.40 17.74
N ILE A 75 3.41 -19.89 16.59
CA ILE A 75 3.34 -18.44 16.30
C ILE A 75 1.88 -18.06 16.11
N ARG A 76 1.48 -17.00 16.78
CA ARG A 76 0.13 -16.45 16.72
C ARG A 76 0.20 -14.97 16.35
N ILE A 77 -0.58 -14.55 15.35
CA ILE A 77 -0.76 -13.17 14.96
C ILE A 77 -2.16 -12.74 15.40
N VAL A 78 -2.26 -11.71 16.21
CA VAL A 78 -3.51 -11.16 16.74
C VAL A 78 -3.73 -9.77 16.13
N PHE A 79 -4.81 -9.60 15.39
CA PHE A 79 -5.17 -8.34 14.75
C PHE A 79 -5.94 -7.43 15.69
N ASP A 80 -5.63 -6.14 15.66
CA ASP A 80 -6.35 -5.08 16.34
C ASP A 80 -6.92 -4.10 15.32
N GLN A 81 -8.23 -4.18 15.09
CA GLN A 81 -8.97 -3.37 14.12
C GLN A 81 -9.09 -1.89 14.55
N ASN A 82 -8.99 -1.59 15.86
CA ASN A 82 -9.13 -0.22 16.34
C ASN A 82 -7.86 0.61 16.15
N ASN A 83 -6.71 -0.07 16.15
CA ASN A 83 -5.40 0.56 16.06
C ASN A 83 -4.70 0.28 14.73
N GLU A 84 -5.34 -0.44 13.80
CA GLU A 84 -4.77 -0.84 12.51
C GLU A 84 -3.43 -1.54 12.65
N THR A 85 -3.31 -2.42 13.66
CA THR A 85 -2.08 -3.13 14.02
C THR A 85 -2.32 -4.62 14.11
N TYR A 86 -1.24 -5.38 14.14
CA TYR A 86 -1.26 -6.76 14.61
C TYR A 86 -0.04 -7.06 15.46
N THR A 87 -0.23 -7.93 16.43
CA THR A 87 0.79 -8.32 17.41
C THR A 87 1.14 -9.77 17.25
N ILE A 88 2.43 -10.10 17.33
CA ILE A 88 2.95 -11.44 17.14
C ILE A 88 3.34 -12.06 18.49
N TYR A 89 2.88 -13.27 18.72
CA TYR A 89 3.16 -14.05 19.93
C TYR A 89 3.85 -15.38 19.58
N GLU A 90 4.85 -15.73 20.39
CA GLU A 90 5.56 -17.01 20.37
C GLU A 90 5.20 -17.82 21.62
N ASN A 91 4.59 -19.00 21.46
CA ASN A 91 4.13 -19.83 22.58
C ASN A 91 3.35 -19.05 23.66
N GLY A 92 2.55 -18.06 23.23
CA GLY A 92 1.74 -17.22 24.11
C GLY A 92 2.44 -16.00 24.69
N ASN A 93 3.76 -15.84 24.51
CA ASN A 93 4.52 -14.66 24.91
C ASN A 93 4.72 -13.71 23.72
N LEU A 94 4.83 -12.41 24.00
CA LEU A 94 5.10 -11.42 22.96
C LEU A 94 6.43 -11.73 22.27
N TYR A 95 6.43 -11.77 20.94
CA TYR A 95 7.61 -12.05 20.13
C TYR A 95 8.24 -10.73 19.65
N ASN A 96 9.11 -10.14 20.48
CA ASN A 96 9.72 -8.83 20.22
C ASN A 96 10.64 -8.80 18.98
N ASP A 97 11.27 -9.94 18.67
CA ASP A 97 12.26 -10.05 17.58
C ASP A 97 11.64 -10.43 16.24
N PHE A 98 10.30 -10.30 16.10
CA PHE A 98 9.68 -10.57 14.81
C PHE A 98 10.14 -9.53 13.78
N PRO A 99 10.68 -9.97 12.62
CA PRO A 99 11.20 -9.06 11.61
C PRO A 99 10.15 -8.06 11.12
N GLY A 100 10.52 -6.78 11.02
CA GLY A 100 9.61 -5.72 10.59
C GLY A 100 8.65 -5.20 11.66
N SER A 101 8.66 -5.78 12.88
CA SER A 101 7.86 -5.31 13.99
C SER A 101 8.62 -4.31 14.89
N ASN A 102 7.87 -3.50 15.61
CA ASN A 102 8.37 -2.71 16.72
C ASN A 102 7.94 -3.41 18.02
N ASN A 103 8.87 -4.11 18.66
CA ASN A 103 8.61 -4.90 19.87
C ASN A 103 7.42 -5.89 19.70
N GLY A 104 7.39 -6.62 18.60
CA GLY A 104 6.35 -7.61 18.31
C GLY A 104 5.03 -7.03 17.79
N VAL A 105 4.93 -5.71 17.60
CA VAL A 105 3.76 -5.04 17.03
C VAL A 105 4.10 -4.51 15.65
N VAL A 106 3.25 -4.81 14.68
CA VAL A 106 3.32 -4.28 13.32
C VAL A 106 2.16 -3.33 13.12
N SER A 107 2.44 -2.11 12.66
CA SER A 107 1.44 -1.11 12.31
C SER A 107 1.27 -1.03 10.80
N LEU A 108 0.04 -1.00 10.34
CA LEU A 108 -0.30 -0.72 8.94
C LEU A 108 -0.39 0.77 8.66
N ILE A 109 -0.46 1.58 9.72
CA ILE A 109 -0.47 3.03 9.64
C ILE A 109 0.96 3.51 9.84
N ASP A 110 1.57 4.03 8.78
CA ASP A 110 2.78 4.84 8.91
C ASP A 110 2.39 6.26 9.33
N ASN A 111 3.28 7.03 9.99
CA ASN A 111 3.01 8.34 10.62
C ASN A 111 2.28 9.38 9.74
N ASN A 112 2.05 9.09 8.46
CA ASN A 112 1.30 9.90 7.51
C ASN A 112 0.17 9.14 6.80
N ASN A 113 -0.23 7.93 7.23
CA ASN A 113 -1.03 7.02 6.42
C ASN A 113 -2.23 6.45 7.17
N SER A 114 -3.18 7.31 7.54
CA SER A 114 -4.45 6.93 8.18
C SER A 114 -5.50 6.32 7.23
N ASP A 115 -5.14 6.03 5.97
CA ASP A 115 -6.12 5.64 4.95
C ASP A 115 -6.29 4.11 4.81
N VAL A 116 -5.51 3.30 5.53
CA VAL A 116 -5.66 1.84 5.55
C VAL A 116 -6.43 1.43 6.79
N ASP A 117 -7.56 0.75 6.59
CA ASP A 117 -8.49 0.33 7.65
C ASP A 117 -8.63 -1.20 7.62
N ILE A 118 -8.38 -1.86 8.76
CA ILE A 118 -8.72 -3.28 8.96
C ILE A 118 -10.19 -3.38 9.32
N THR A 119 -11.03 -3.43 8.32
CA THR A 119 -12.48 -3.36 8.50
C THR A 119 -13.06 -4.59 9.20
N SER A 120 -12.51 -5.78 8.93
CA SER A 120 -12.98 -7.02 9.53
C SER A 120 -11.88 -8.08 9.58
N VAL A 121 -11.85 -8.81 10.68
CA VAL A 121 -10.99 -10.01 10.86
C VAL A 121 -11.82 -11.12 11.44
N ASN A 122 -11.83 -12.27 10.79
CA ASN A 122 -12.56 -13.43 11.28
C ASN A 122 -11.82 -14.74 10.97
N PHE A 123 -11.26 -15.35 12.00
CA PHE A 123 -10.67 -16.68 11.96
C PHE A 123 -11.51 -17.61 12.86
N ASN A 124 -12.63 -18.10 12.31
CA ASN A 124 -13.56 -18.96 13.04
C ASN A 124 -14.04 -18.33 14.36
N GLY A 125 -14.43 -17.05 14.33
CA GLY A 125 -14.89 -16.28 15.49
C GLY A 125 -13.78 -15.62 16.32
N SER A 126 -12.51 -15.74 15.92
CA SER A 126 -11.36 -15.09 16.54
C SER A 126 -10.76 -14.01 15.62
N ASN A 127 -10.10 -13.01 16.19
CA ASN A 127 -9.29 -12.03 15.48
C ASN A 127 -7.82 -12.46 15.30
N ALA A 128 -7.52 -13.77 15.44
CA ALA A 128 -6.15 -14.26 15.42
C ALA A 128 -5.97 -15.47 14.51
N ILE A 129 -4.86 -15.49 13.78
CA ILE A 129 -4.35 -16.65 13.06
C ILE A 129 -3.25 -17.33 13.87
N THR A 130 -3.23 -18.65 13.90
CA THR A 130 -2.26 -19.42 14.66
C THR A 130 -1.59 -20.49 13.81
N PHE A 131 -0.26 -20.49 13.80
CA PHE A 131 0.58 -21.51 13.19
C PHE A 131 1.13 -22.45 14.26
N THR A 132 0.97 -23.74 14.06
CA THR A 132 1.58 -24.76 14.92
C THR A 132 3.09 -24.81 14.71
N LYS A 133 3.82 -25.49 15.59
CA LYS A 133 5.25 -25.77 15.43
C LYS A 133 5.65 -26.52 14.14
N TRP A 134 4.68 -27.00 13.38
CA TRP A 134 4.86 -27.68 12.10
C TRP A 134 4.49 -26.78 10.91
N GLY A 135 4.13 -25.53 11.16
CA GLY A 135 3.69 -24.57 10.12
C GLY A 135 2.24 -24.76 9.67
N ASN A 136 1.47 -25.64 10.32
CA ASN A 136 0.05 -25.80 9.99
C ASN A 136 -0.75 -24.64 10.56
N CYS A 137 -1.57 -24.01 9.73
CA CYS A 137 -2.57 -23.03 10.15
C CYS A 137 -3.75 -23.75 10.82
N LEU A 138 -4.10 -23.36 12.04
CA LEU A 138 -5.16 -24.02 12.81
C LEU A 138 -6.56 -23.67 12.32
N GLN A 139 -6.76 -22.45 11.82
CA GLN A 139 -8.08 -21.98 11.37
C GLN A 139 -7.98 -21.34 9.99
N SER A 140 -9.02 -21.53 9.17
CA SER A 140 -9.24 -20.66 8.02
C SER A 140 -9.89 -19.36 8.48
N GLY A 141 -9.69 -18.31 7.70
CA GLY A 141 -10.31 -17.03 8.02
C GLY A 141 -10.02 -15.96 6.98
N THR A 142 -10.48 -14.76 7.29
CA THR A 142 -10.40 -13.63 6.40
C THR A 142 -9.96 -12.38 7.14
N VAL A 143 -9.17 -11.55 6.45
CA VAL A 143 -8.85 -10.18 6.82
C VAL A 143 -9.36 -9.27 5.71
N VAL A 144 -10.21 -8.30 6.04
CA VAL A 144 -10.79 -7.35 5.09
C VAL A 144 -10.19 -5.97 5.33
N LEU A 145 -9.71 -5.35 4.26
CA LEU A 145 -9.13 -4.01 4.27
C LEU A 145 -10.02 -3.06 3.48
N ASN A 146 -10.34 -1.92 4.08
CA ASN A 146 -11.12 -0.82 3.49
C ASN A 146 -12.43 -1.27 2.81
N ASN A 147 -13.06 -2.35 3.27
CA ASN A 147 -14.26 -2.98 2.66
C ASN A 147 -14.12 -3.35 1.16
N THR A 148 -12.91 -3.32 0.60
CA THR A 148 -12.68 -3.50 -0.85
C THR A 148 -11.78 -4.67 -1.18
N ARG A 149 -10.92 -5.07 -0.26
CA ARG A 149 -9.93 -6.13 -0.44
C ARG A 149 -10.01 -7.13 0.69
N GLN A 150 -10.02 -8.40 0.36
CA GLN A 150 -10.10 -9.49 1.31
C GLN A 150 -8.92 -10.45 1.12
N ILE A 151 -8.22 -10.77 2.20
CA ILE A 151 -7.21 -11.82 2.26
C ILE A 151 -7.90 -13.04 2.88
N HIS A 152 -8.05 -14.10 2.12
CA HIS A 152 -8.57 -15.37 2.60
C HIS A 152 -7.43 -16.34 2.88
N ILE A 153 -7.36 -16.87 4.10
CA ILE A 153 -6.33 -17.80 4.54
C ILE A 153 -6.95 -19.19 4.78
N LYS A 154 -6.35 -20.21 4.17
CA LYS A 154 -6.81 -21.60 4.26
C LYS A 154 -6.21 -22.29 5.48
N ASN A 155 -7.03 -23.11 6.18
CA ASN A 155 -6.52 -23.93 7.27
C ASN A 155 -5.50 -24.97 6.76
N LEU A 156 -4.77 -25.58 7.65
CA LEU A 156 -3.68 -26.54 7.44
C LEU A 156 -2.49 -25.96 6.69
N THR A 157 -2.70 -25.43 5.49
CA THR A 157 -1.62 -24.93 4.63
C THR A 157 -1.18 -23.51 4.97
N GLY A 158 -2.09 -22.68 5.51
CA GLY A 158 -1.90 -21.24 5.66
C GLY A 158 -1.72 -20.52 4.32
N HIS A 159 -2.13 -21.18 3.21
CA HIS A 159 -2.14 -20.55 1.89
C HIS A 159 -3.16 -19.42 1.86
N TRP A 160 -2.79 -18.29 1.34
CA TRP A 160 -3.66 -17.13 1.23
C TRP A 160 -3.99 -16.82 -0.23
N GLU A 161 -5.14 -16.20 -0.43
CA GLU A 161 -5.59 -15.69 -1.72
C GLU A 161 -6.26 -14.33 -1.51
N ILE A 162 -6.08 -13.44 -2.49
CA ILE A 162 -6.66 -12.10 -2.44
C ILE A 162 -7.95 -12.11 -3.27
N ILE A 163 -9.04 -11.68 -2.65
CA ILE A 163 -10.35 -11.54 -3.28
C ILE A 163 -10.69 -10.05 -3.33
N ASN A 164 -11.03 -9.56 -4.51
CA ASN A 164 -11.56 -8.21 -4.69
C ASN A 164 -13.09 -8.27 -4.54
N SER A 165 -13.63 -7.46 -3.68
CA SER A 165 -15.08 -7.30 -3.50
C SER A 165 -15.64 -6.35 -4.55
#